data_42f6a46c6de828b997c9d9e4b468470b
#
_entry.id   42f6a46c6de828b997c9d9e4b468470b
#
_cell.length_a   1.000
_cell.length_b   1.000
_cell.length_c   1.000
_cell.angle_alpha   90.00
_cell.angle_beta   90.00
_cell.angle_gamma   90.00
#
_symmetry.space_group_name_H-M   'P 1'
#
loop_
_entity.id
_entity.type
_entity.pdbx_description
1 polymer ?
#
loop_
_entity_poly.entity_id
_entity_poly.type
_entity_poly.pdbx_seq_one_letter_code
_entity_poly.pdbx_strand_id
1 'polypeptide(L)'
;LPHARPSDKEFENGDFVVMDFGALYNGYHADMTRTVVIGEASSRHEEIYNIVLESQLAGIDEAKAGITGAHLDQVCRKVIKDAGYGEQFIHSTGHGIGLEVHTYPRISAFNKLPLLKNYVITIEPGIYIAGWGGVRIEDDCLIKDNKCLPLNKSPKEMLVLK
;
A
#
# COMPACT_ATOMS: atom_id res chain seq x y z
N LEU A 1 -13.73 -0.35 3.34
CA LEU A 1 -13.70 0.05 1.92
C LEU A 1 -12.37 0.72 1.62
N PRO A 2 -11.63 0.32 0.55
CA PRO A 2 -10.34 0.94 0.19
C PRO A 2 -10.44 2.45 -0.08
N HIS A 3 -11.53 2.89 -0.67
CA HIS A 3 -11.85 4.29 -0.98
C HIS A 3 -13.12 4.70 -0.23
N ALA A 4 -13.04 4.77 1.08
CA ALA A 4 -14.13 5.28 1.90
C ALA A 4 -14.22 6.80 1.78
N ARG A 5 -15.45 7.34 1.72
CA ARG A 5 -15.67 8.77 1.85
C ARG A 5 -15.79 9.11 3.34
N PRO A 6 -15.22 10.24 3.79
CA PRO A 6 -15.45 10.73 5.14
C PRO A 6 -16.95 10.85 5.42
N SER A 7 -17.33 10.55 6.65
CA SER A 7 -18.70 10.69 7.17
C SER A 7 -18.66 11.47 8.49
N ASP A 8 -19.82 11.63 9.12
CA ASP A 8 -19.91 12.27 10.45
C ASP A 8 -19.53 11.32 11.60
N LYS A 9 -19.00 10.12 11.30
CA LYS A 9 -18.51 9.20 12.33
C LYS A 9 -17.32 9.84 13.04
N GLU A 10 -17.44 10.03 14.34
CA GLU A 10 -16.35 10.41 15.20
C GLU A 10 -15.41 9.21 15.44
N PHE A 11 -14.13 9.50 15.66
CA PHE A 11 -13.17 8.44 15.97
C PHE A 11 -13.43 7.87 17.37
N GLU A 12 -13.33 6.55 17.46
CA GLU A 12 -13.49 5.81 18.71
C GLU A 12 -12.20 5.06 19.06
N ASN A 13 -12.07 4.69 20.33
CA ASN A 13 -10.95 3.86 20.79
C ASN A 13 -10.91 2.53 20.02
N GLY A 14 -9.77 2.22 19.43
CA GLY A 14 -9.58 1.04 18.57
C GLY A 14 -9.92 1.25 17.11
N ASP A 15 -10.29 2.45 16.66
CA ASP A 15 -10.45 2.68 15.22
C ASP A 15 -9.10 2.71 14.50
N PHE A 16 -9.03 2.06 13.34
CA PHE A 16 -8.01 2.35 12.35
C PHE A 16 -8.36 3.61 11.56
N VAL A 17 -7.40 4.49 11.39
CA VAL A 17 -7.49 5.64 10.50
C VAL A 17 -6.50 5.44 9.36
N VAL A 18 -7.02 5.15 8.16
CA VAL A 18 -6.23 5.09 6.94
C VAL A 18 -6.13 6.50 6.36
N MET A 19 -4.92 7.01 6.29
CA MET A 19 -4.61 8.34 5.77
C MET A 19 -3.91 8.17 4.42
N ASP A 20 -4.63 8.47 3.35
CA ASP A 20 -4.15 8.40 1.98
C ASP A 20 -4.10 9.82 1.42
N PHE A 21 -2.91 10.28 1.11
CA PHE A 21 -2.66 11.66 0.71
C PHE A 21 -1.40 11.81 -0.13
N GLY A 22 -1.41 12.83 -0.95
CA GLY A 22 -0.28 13.16 -1.80
C GLY A 22 -0.18 14.66 -2.06
N ALA A 23 0.95 15.08 -2.58
CA ALA A 23 1.22 16.46 -2.98
C ALA A 23 1.29 16.58 -4.50
N LEU A 24 0.87 17.72 -5.01
CA LEU A 24 1.15 18.15 -6.40
C LEU A 24 2.22 19.25 -6.36
N TYR A 25 3.38 18.98 -6.95
CA TYR A 25 4.47 19.93 -7.03
C TYR A 25 5.06 19.99 -8.45
N ASN A 26 5.09 21.18 -9.03
CA ASN A 26 5.58 21.40 -10.40
C ASN A 26 4.96 20.46 -11.45
N GLY A 27 3.68 20.10 -11.29
CA GLY A 27 2.95 19.21 -12.19
C GLY A 27 3.14 17.71 -11.91
N TYR A 28 3.95 17.32 -10.92
CA TYR A 28 4.13 15.94 -10.52
C TYR A 28 3.37 15.63 -9.24
N HIS A 29 2.73 14.48 -9.22
CA HIS A 29 2.02 13.96 -8.05
C HIS A 29 2.92 13.06 -7.21
N ALA A 30 2.69 13.06 -5.91
CA ALA A 30 3.16 12.07 -4.95
C ALA A 30 1.96 11.36 -4.34
N ASP A 31 2.16 10.16 -3.85
CA ASP A 31 1.14 9.35 -3.19
C ASP A 31 1.72 8.62 -1.99
N MET A 32 0.96 8.53 -0.91
CA MET A 32 1.40 7.83 0.29
C MET A 32 0.22 7.48 1.18
N THR A 33 0.14 6.23 1.61
CA THR A 33 -0.79 5.82 2.67
C THR A 33 -0.05 5.41 3.93
N ARG A 34 -0.58 5.84 5.07
CA ARG A 34 -0.26 5.33 6.40
C ARG A 34 -1.54 5.03 7.15
N THR A 35 -1.46 4.05 8.05
CA THR A 35 -2.58 3.71 8.93
C THR A 35 -2.14 3.86 10.37
N VAL A 36 -2.99 4.47 11.20
CA VAL A 36 -2.78 4.63 12.64
C VAL A 36 -3.95 4.04 13.42
N VAL A 37 -3.75 3.77 14.70
CA VAL A 37 -4.80 3.33 15.63
C VAL A 37 -5.13 4.46 16.59
N ILE A 38 -6.40 4.67 16.88
CA ILE A 38 -6.86 5.63 17.91
C ILE A 38 -6.97 4.93 19.26
N GLY A 39 -6.43 5.55 20.30
CA GLY A 39 -6.57 5.10 21.69
C GLY A 39 -5.71 3.89 22.03
N GLU A 40 -6.22 2.66 21.89
CA GLU A 40 -5.52 1.43 22.27
C GLU A 40 -5.51 0.42 21.14
N ALA A 41 -4.31 -0.11 20.82
CA ALA A 41 -4.16 -1.21 19.87
C ALA A 41 -4.34 -2.56 20.57
N SER A 42 -5.14 -3.44 19.99
CA SER A 42 -5.23 -4.85 20.39
C SER A 42 -4.23 -5.71 19.61
N SER A 43 -4.02 -6.94 20.07
CA SER A 43 -3.21 -7.93 19.33
C SER A 43 -3.67 -8.17 17.90
N ARG A 44 -4.98 -8.04 17.63
CA ARG A 44 -5.52 -8.13 16.27
C ARG A 44 -5.11 -6.94 15.40
N HIS A 45 -5.02 -5.74 15.97
CA HIS A 45 -4.50 -4.57 15.23
C HIS A 45 -3.04 -4.79 14.83
N GLU A 46 -2.21 -5.26 15.77
CA GLU A 46 -0.81 -5.57 15.51
C GLU A 46 -0.65 -6.66 14.47
N GLU A 47 -1.41 -7.74 14.55
CA GLU A 47 -1.41 -8.85 13.58
C GLU A 47 -1.70 -8.34 12.16
N ILE A 48 -2.84 -7.68 11.96
CA ILE A 48 -3.26 -7.23 10.61
C ILE A 48 -2.29 -6.18 10.07
N TYR A 49 -1.85 -5.26 10.91
CA TYR A 49 -0.89 -4.23 10.52
C TYR A 49 0.42 -4.85 10.05
N ASN A 50 0.98 -5.78 10.81
CA ASN A 50 2.24 -6.44 10.50
C ASN A 50 2.16 -7.28 9.22
N ILE A 51 1.05 -7.97 8.96
CA ILE A 51 0.84 -8.71 7.70
C ILE A 51 0.89 -7.75 6.49
N VAL A 52 0.23 -6.58 6.58
CA VAL A 52 0.25 -5.59 5.49
C VAL A 52 1.64 -4.99 5.34
N LEU A 53 2.32 -4.67 6.43
CA LEU A 53 3.69 -4.16 6.40
C LEU A 53 4.66 -5.18 5.77
N GLU A 54 4.58 -6.45 6.16
CA GLU A 54 5.38 -7.52 5.56
C GLU A 54 5.12 -7.65 4.06
N SER A 55 3.86 -7.59 3.65
CA SER A 55 3.47 -7.61 2.24
C SER A 55 4.08 -6.44 1.45
N GLN A 56 4.02 -5.23 2.00
CA GLN A 56 4.57 -4.04 1.36
C GLN A 56 6.09 -4.09 1.26
N LEU A 57 6.77 -4.54 2.32
CA LEU A 57 8.23 -4.71 2.33
C LEU A 57 8.68 -5.81 1.36
N ALA A 58 7.96 -6.92 1.26
CA ALA A 58 8.23 -7.97 0.28
C ALA A 58 8.10 -7.45 -1.16
N GLY A 59 7.09 -6.60 -1.42
CA GLY A 59 6.93 -5.93 -2.70
C GLY A 59 8.10 -5.00 -3.04
N ILE A 60 8.57 -4.22 -2.07
CA ILE A 60 9.73 -3.33 -2.25
C ILE A 60 11.00 -4.13 -2.53
N ASP A 61 11.23 -5.21 -1.80
CA ASP A 61 12.44 -6.05 -1.95
C ASP A 61 12.50 -6.72 -3.32
N GLU A 62 11.37 -7.17 -3.86
CA GLU A 62 11.28 -7.82 -5.16
C GLU A 62 11.29 -6.83 -6.34
N ALA A 63 10.81 -5.59 -6.15
CA ALA A 63 10.60 -4.64 -7.24
C ALA A 63 11.91 -4.19 -7.90
N LYS A 64 12.01 -4.42 -9.20
CA LYS A 64 13.15 -4.04 -10.06
C LYS A 64 12.76 -4.02 -11.52
N ALA A 65 13.60 -3.47 -12.37
CA ALA A 65 13.38 -3.51 -13.80
C ALA A 65 13.36 -4.96 -14.35
N GLY A 66 12.45 -5.21 -15.28
CA GLY A 66 12.32 -6.51 -15.95
C GLY A 66 11.29 -7.45 -15.34
N ILE A 67 10.90 -7.31 -14.07
CA ILE A 67 9.77 -8.08 -13.51
C ILE A 67 8.45 -7.52 -14.04
N THR A 68 7.41 -8.33 -14.08
CA THR A 68 6.08 -7.88 -14.52
C THR A 68 5.27 -7.29 -13.36
N GLY A 69 4.32 -6.40 -13.68
CA GLY A 69 3.36 -5.92 -12.67
C GLY A 69 2.56 -7.06 -12.03
N ALA A 70 2.27 -8.11 -12.81
CA ALA A 70 1.58 -9.30 -12.30
C ALA A 70 2.44 -10.09 -11.30
N HIS A 71 3.74 -10.20 -11.54
CA HIS A 71 4.64 -10.86 -10.60
C HIS A 71 4.74 -10.07 -9.28
N LEU A 72 4.89 -8.76 -9.36
CA LEU A 72 4.95 -7.91 -8.18
C LEU A 72 3.64 -7.95 -7.37
N ASP A 73 2.47 -7.90 -8.03
CA ASP A 73 1.17 -8.09 -7.37
C ASP A 73 1.09 -9.46 -6.68
N GLN A 74 1.56 -10.51 -7.34
CA GLN A 74 1.56 -11.87 -6.78
C GLN A 74 2.43 -11.97 -5.52
N VAL A 75 3.58 -11.31 -5.47
CA VAL A 75 4.46 -11.29 -4.29
C VAL A 75 3.74 -10.69 -3.08
N CYS A 76 3.19 -9.47 -3.23
CA CYS A 76 2.44 -8.82 -2.14
C CYS A 76 1.21 -9.64 -1.73
N ARG A 77 0.43 -10.08 -2.70
CA ARG A 77 -0.79 -10.85 -2.46
C ARG A 77 -0.54 -12.20 -1.80
N LYS A 78 0.60 -12.84 -2.09
CA LYS A 78 0.96 -14.12 -1.48
C LYS A 78 1.12 -14.01 0.03
N VAL A 79 1.81 -12.98 0.55
CA VAL A 79 1.98 -12.76 1.99
C VAL A 79 0.63 -12.66 2.68
N ILE A 80 -0.27 -11.82 2.17
CA ILE A 80 -1.62 -11.63 2.73
C ILE A 80 -2.46 -12.92 2.65
N LYS A 81 -2.36 -13.65 1.53
CA LYS A 81 -3.09 -14.90 1.32
C LYS A 81 -2.59 -16.01 2.25
N ASP A 82 -1.29 -16.16 2.41
CA ASP A 82 -0.70 -17.19 3.28
C ASP A 82 -1.05 -16.95 4.77
N ALA A 83 -1.26 -15.68 5.15
CA ALA A 83 -1.79 -15.30 6.46
C ALA A 83 -3.32 -15.50 6.61
N GLY A 84 -4.04 -15.96 5.56
CA GLY A 84 -5.48 -16.24 5.61
C GLY A 84 -6.38 -15.07 5.21
N TYR A 85 -5.84 -13.93 4.78
CA TYR A 85 -6.60 -12.72 4.45
C TYR A 85 -6.68 -12.41 2.94
N GLY A 86 -6.47 -13.40 2.08
CA GLY A 86 -6.43 -13.21 0.63
C GLY A 86 -7.69 -12.59 0.02
N GLU A 87 -8.87 -12.88 0.56
CA GLU A 87 -10.16 -12.33 0.11
C GLU A 87 -10.38 -10.87 0.57
N GLN A 88 -9.62 -10.41 1.56
CA GLN A 88 -9.67 -9.07 2.11
C GLN A 88 -8.73 -8.08 1.38
N PHE A 89 -7.87 -8.57 0.48
CA PHE A 89 -7.06 -7.73 -0.41
C PHE A 89 -7.76 -7.56 -1.76
N ILE A 90 -8.62 -6.58 -1.87
CA ILE A 90 -9.63 -6.44 -2.92
C ILE A 90 -9.30 -5.44 -4.04
N HIS A 91 -8.07 -4.93 -4.09
CA HIS A 91 -7.60 -4.03 -5.16
C HIS A 91 -6.24 -4.47 -5.71
N SER A 92 -5.70 -3.79 -6.71
CA SER A 92 -4.36 -4.00 -7.24
C SER A 92 -3.30 -3.53 -6.25
N THR A 93 -2.10 -4.09 -6.36
CA THR A 93 -0.98 -3.71 -5.47
C THR A 93 -0.47 -2.30 -5.71
N GLY A 94 -0.82 -1.67 -6.86
CA GLY A 94 -0.40 -0.30 -7.12
C GLY A 94 -0.55 0.11 -8.58
N HIS A 95 0.02 1.27 -8.89
CA HIS A 95 -0.05 1.92 -10.20
C HIS A 95 1.19 2.76 -10.48
N GLY A 96 1.36 3.21 -11.70
CA GLY A 96 2.32 4.24 -12.06
C GLY A 96 1.86 5.61 -11.56
N ILE A 97 2.81 6.49 -11.25
CA ILE A 97 2.54 7.85 -10.79
C ILE A 97 3.50 8.84 -11.47
N GLY A 98 3.05 10.07 -11.70
CA GLY A 98 3.84 11.11 -12.34
C GLY A 98 3.05 12.38 -12.58
N LEU A 99 2.73 12.70 -13.83
CA LEU A 99 1.89 13.85 -14.19
C LEU A 99 0.41 13.63 -13.86
N GLU A 100 0.04 12.38 -13.61
CA GLU A 100 -1.27 11.97 -13.11
C GLU A 100 -1.05 11.10 -11.87
N VAL A 101 -2.00 11.12 -10.91
CA VAL A 101 -1.94 10.27 -9.73
C VAL A 101 -1.95 8.80 -10.15
N HIS A 102 -2.89 8.44 -11.04
CA HIS A 102 -3.01 7.08 -11.55
C HIS A 102 -2.62 7.02 -13.02
N THR A 103 -1.48 6.43 -13.32
CA THR A 103 -1.03 6.20 -14.68
C THR A 103 -0.55 4.77 -14.88
N TYR A 104 -0.05 4.49 -16.07
CA TYR A 104 0.59 3.20 -16.37
C TYR A 104 2.04 3.17 -15.84
N PRO A 105 2.57 2.00 -15.38
CA PRO A 105 1.97 0.67 -15.42
C PRO A 105 1.04 0.37 -14.24
N ARG A 106 0.05 -0.49 -14.40
CA ARG A 106 -0.69 -1.05 -13.27
C ARG A 106 0.10 -2.20 -12.64
N ILE A 107 0.12 -2.23 -11.30
CA ILE A 107 0.70 -3.35 -10.54
C ILE A 107 -0.44 -4.28 -10.12
N SER A 108 -0.83 -5.16 -11.03
CA SER A 108 -2.00 -6.03 -10.87
C SER A 108 -1.78 -7.37 -11.54
N ALA A 109 -2.54 -8.39 -11.16
CA ALA A 109 -2.48 -9.75 -11.70
C ALA A 109 -2.61 -9.84 -13.23
N PHE A 110 -3.15 -8.80 -13.88
CA PHE A 110 -3.36 -8.78 -15.33
C PHE A 110 -2.23 -8.14 -16.13
N ASN A 111 -1.33 -7.39 -15.48
CA ASN A 111 -0.24 -6.70 -16.18
C ASN A 111 0.99 -7.60 -16.36
N LYS A 112 1.11 -8.19 -17.54
CA LYS A 112 2.24 -9.07 -17.93
C LYS A 112 3.42 -8.32 -18.57
N LEU A 113 3.35 -6.99 -18.68
CA LEU A 113 4.44 -6.21 -19.23
C LEU A 113 5.51 -5.94 -18.18
N PRO A 114 6.80 -5.92 -18.57
CA PRO A 114 7.89 -5.67 -17.64
C PRO A 114 7.88 -4.22 -17.16
N LEU A 115 8.22 -4.02 -15.88
CA LEU A 115 8.52 -2.71 -15.34
C LEU A 115 9.83 -2.20 -15.95
N LEU A 116 9.84 -0.96 -16.37
CA LEU A 116 11.03 -0.35 -16.96
C LEU A 116 11.79 0.43 -15.86
N LYS A 117 13.12 0.47 -16.04
CA LYS A 117 13.97 1.36 -15.26
C LYS A 117 13.45 2.80 -15.30
N ASN A 118 13.50 3.47 -14.16
CA ASN A 118 13.05 4.84 -13.90
C ASN A 118 11.51 5.02 -13.90
N TYR A 119 10.71 3.97 -13.99
CA TYR A 119 9.32 4.08 -13.63
C TYR A 119 9.20 4.43 -12.13
N VAL A 120 8.25 5.28 -11.80
CA VAL A 120 7.77 5.48 -10.43
C VAL A 120 6.42 4.80 -10.32
N ILE A 121 6.29 3.94 -9.34
CA ILE A 121 5.07 3.16 -9.09
C ILE A 121 4.71 3.24 -7.61
N THR A 122 3.44 3.05 -7.28
CA THR A 122 3.03 2.80 -5.89
C THR A 122 3.14 1.31 -5.55
N ILE A 123 3.41 1.00 -4.27
CA ILE A 123 3.31 -0.35 -3.69
C ILE A 123 2.48 -0.19 -2.43
N GLU A 124 1.19 -0.60 -2.50
CA GLU A 124 0.14 -0.23 -1.55
C GLU A 124 -0.77 -1.40 -1.15
N PRO A 125 -0.25 -2.58 -0.76
CA PRO A 125 -1.12 -3.66 -0.34
C PRO A 125 -1.98 -3.26 0.86
N GLY A 126 -3.16 -3.87 0.98
CA GLY A 126 -4.06 -3.58 2.09
C GLY A 126 -4.98 -4.75 2.43
N ILE A 127 -5.45 -4.77 3.66
CA ILE A 127 -6.45 -5.71 4.19
C ILE A 127 -7.63 -4.89 4.70
N TYR A 128 -8.84 -5.23 4.26
CA TYR A 128 -10.08 -4.54 4.64
C TYR A 128 -11.10 -5.55 5.14
N ILE A 129 -11.46 -5.45 6.42
CA ILE A 129 -12.37 -6.38 7.11
C ILE A 129 -13.68 -5.65 7.38
N ALA A 130 -14.77 -6.12 6.73
CA ALA A 130 -16.08 -5.51 6.88
C ALA A 130 -16.53 -5.50 8.36
N GLY A 131 -17.04 -4.35 8.82
CA GLY A 131 -17.51 -4.15 10.19
C GLY A 131 -16.41 -4.05 11.25
N TRP A 132 -15.13 -4.04 10.85
CA TRP A 132 -14.02 -3.90 11.79
C TRP A 132 -13.05 -2.78 11.42
N GLY A 133 -12.41 -2.83 10.26
CA GLY A 133 -11.45 -1.81 9.85
C GLY A 133 -10.61 -2.24 8.67
N GLY A 134 -9.61 -1.42 8.34
CA GLY A 134 -8.67 -1.72 7.26
C GLY A 134 -7.30 -1.09 7.48
N VAL A 135 -6.30 -1.70 6.88
CA VAL A 135 -4.92 -1.23 6.87
C VAL A 135 -4.44 -1.15 5.44
N ARG A 136 -3.81 -0.04 5.06
CA ARG A 136 -3.00 0.12 3.86
C ARG A 136 -1.70 0.81 4.23
N ILE A 137 -0.60 0.34 3.65
CA ILE A 137 0.73 0.95 3.76
C ILE A 137 1.26 1.09 2.36
N GLU A 138 1.63 2.30 1.98
CA GLU A 138 1.98 2.67 0.62
C GLU A 138 3.20 3.56 0.57
N ASP A 139 4.04 3.33 -0.44
CA ASP A 139 5.07 4.26 -0.87
C ASP A 139 5.13 4.37 -2.38
N ASP A 140 5.50 5.57 -2.85
CA ASP A 140 6.07 5.79 -4.18
C ASP A 140 7.46 5.12 -4.26
N CYS A 141 7.68 4.32 -5.29
CA CYS A 141 8.89 3.53 -5.48
C CYS A 141 9.52 3.76 -6.85
N LEU A 142 10.76 4.21 -6.87
CA LEU A 142 11.54 4.40 -8.10
C LEU A 142 12.21 3.09 -8.52
N ILE A 143 11.85 2.55 -9.68
CA ILE A 143 12.40 1.31 -10.23
C ILE A 143 13.81 1.53 -10.78
N LYS A 144 14.75 0.72 -10.33
CA LYS A 144 16.14 0.64 -10.80
C LYS A 144 16.43 -0.74 -11.40
N ASP A 145 17.63 -0.92 -11.94
CA ASP A 145 18.01 -2.17 -12.62
C ASP A 145 17.87 -3.40 -11.69
N ASN A 146 18.34 -3.32 -10.46
CA ASN A 146 18.40 -4.46 -9.54
C ASN A 146 17.63 -4.27 -8.21
N LYS A 147 16.91 -3.16 -8.06
CA LYS A 147 16.15 -2.82 -6.84
C LYS A 147 15.10 -1.77 -7.13
N CYS A 148 14.24 -1.49 -6.15
CA CYS A 148 13.55 -0.21 -6.12
C CYS A 148 14.02 0.67 -4.96
N LEU A 149 13.67 1.96 -5.02
CA LEU A 149 13.99 2.94 -3.99
C LEU A 149 12.68 3.58 -3.54
N PRO A 150 12.21 3.31 -2.33
CA PRO A 150 11.10 4.05 -1.74
C PRO A 150 11.48 5.54 -1.65
N LEU A 151 10.57 6.41 -2.08
CA LEU A 151 10.77 7.87 -2.10
C LEU A 151 10.21 8.52 -0.83
N ASN A 152 9.14 7.95 -0.26
CA ASN A 152 8.55 8.42 0.99
C ASN A 152 9.43 8.03 2.18
N LYS A 153 9.52 8.92 3.17
CA LYS A 153 10.39 8.76 4.34
C LYS A 153 9.62 8.66 5.66
N SER A 154 8.29 8.72 5.60
CA SER A 154 7.45 8.58 6.78
C SER A 154 7.63 7.18 7.41
N PRO A 155 7.72 7.07 8.73
CA PRO A 155 7.78 5.79 9.42
C PRO A 155 6.65 4.84 8.98
N LYS A 156 6.94 3.54 8.99
CA LYS A 156 5.98 2.49 8.63
C LYS A 156 5.52 1.67 9.83
N GLU A 157 6.11 1.89 10.97
CA GLU A 157 5.69 1.26 12.22
C GLU A 157 4.29 1.74 12.60
N MET A 158 3.52 0.86 13.23
CA MET A 158 2.18 1.20 13.70
C MET A 158 2.26 2.28 14.77
N LEU A 159 1.59 3.40 14.53
CA LEU A 159 1.43 4.47 15.50
C LEU A 159 0.08 4.36 16.19
N VAL A 160 0.08 4.56 17.51
CA VAL A 160 -1.13 4.65 18.33
C VAL A 160 -1.27 6.09 18.80
N LEU A 161 -2.35 6.74 18.38
CA LEU A 161 -2.68 8.12 18.76
C LEU A 161 -3.59 8.12 20.00
N LYS A 162 -3.21 8.89 21.02
CA LYS A 162 -3.96 9.03 22.30
C LYS A 162 -4.84 10.26 22.26
#